data_48047ba525ac44dfa6933e18e685f892
#
_entry.id   48047ba525ac44dfa6933e18e685f892
#
_cell.length_a   1.000
_cell.length_b   1.000
_cell.length_c   1.000
_cell.angle_alpha   90.00
_cell.angle_beta   90.00
_cell.angle_gamma   90.00
#
_symmetry.space_group_name_H-M   'P 1'
#
loop_
_entity.id
_entity.type
_entity.pdbx_description
1 polymer ?
#
loop_
_entity_poly.entity_id
_entity_poly.type
_entity_poly.pdbx_seq_one_letter_code
_entity_poly.pdbx_strand_id
1 'polypeptide(L)'
;DTFPLWYDQETEGIRTDARVCNLSYLQTDWYIDQMVRPAYNSPSLPISWPRLDYCSGTSEYVEVNPDAKEEILKYYKEQPEAAKATWGDEPFELKNILKYWVRSKDAETHFIPTDTLYVTIDKNAVRKSGMMMASDTIPDRMVISLKGKNALYKSDLMMLELIAQSNWVRPIYVAMTVGQENYMNLGDN
;
A
#
# COMPACT_ATOMS: atom_id res chain seq x y z
N ASP A 1 -9.89 -14.95 -11.13
CA ASP A 1 -10.45 -13.86 -11.95
C ASP A 1 -9.40 -13.16 -12.83
N THR A 2 -8.10 -13.32 -12.59
CA THR A 2 -7.07 -12.61 -13.36
C THR A 2 -7.13 -12.98 -14.85
N PHE A 3 -7.20 -14.28 -15.18
CA PHE A 3 -7.18 -14.73 -16.56
C PHE A 3 -8.41 -14.31 -17.39
N PRO A 4 -9.65 -14.42 -16.88
CA PRO A 4 -10.81 -13.86 -17.58
C PRO A 4 -10.70 -12.36 -17.82
N LEU A 5 -10.26 -11.58 -16.84
CA LEU A 5 -10.08 -10.14 -16.99
C LEU A 5 -8.99 -9.79 -18.03
N TRP A 6 -7.89 -10.54 -18.05
CA TRP A 6 -6.87 -10.38 -19.09
C TRP A 6 -7.39 -10.77 -20.47
N TYR A 7 -8.17 -11.85 -20.57
CA TYR A 7 -8.80 -12.24 -21.84
C TYR A 7 -9.69 -11.12 -22.38
N ASP A 8 -10.54 -10.55 -21.54
CA ASP A 8 -11.41 -9.44 -21.90
C ASP A 8 -10.61 -8.22 -22.40
N GLN A 9 -9.51 -7.89 -21.75
CA GLN A 9 -8.63 -6.78 -22.14
C GLN A 9 -7.88 -7.06 -23.45
N GLU A 10 -7.27 -8.26 -23.56
CA GLU A 10 -6.41 -8.62 -24.69
C GLU A 10 -7.21 -8.93 -25.96
N THR A 11 -8.35 -9.59 -25.82
CA THR A 11 -9.11 -10.11 -26.98
C THR A 11 -10.29 -9.22 -27.35
N GLU A 12 -11.02 -8.75 -26.34
CA GLU A 12 -12.25 -7.96 -26.55
C GLU A 12 -12.02 -6.45 -26.43
N GLY A 13 -10.85 -6.02 -25.97
CA GLY A 13 -10.53 -4.61 -25.77
C GLY A 13 -11.36 -3.93 -24.67
N ILE A 14 -11.92 -4.72 -23.74
CA ILE A 14 -12.80 -4.22 -22.67
C ILE A 14 -11.96 -3.66 -21.52
N ARG A 15 -12.31 -2.46 -21.06
CA ARG A 15 -11.69 -1.80 -19.91
C ARG A 15 -10.16 -1.77 -19.95
N THR A 16 -9.60 -1.44 -21.10
CA THR A 16 -8.15 -1.26 -21.28
C THR A 16 -7.59 -0.06 -20.51
N ASP A 17 -8.45 0.79 -19.96
CA ASP A 17 -8.14 1.87 -19.02
C ASP A 17 -7.85 1.37 -17.61
N ALA A 18 -8.38 0.20 -17.23
CA ALA A 18 -8.14 -0.42 -15.93
C ALA A 18 -6.83 -1.22 -15.92
N ARG A 19 -6.20 -1.33 -14.76
CA ARG A 19 -5.02 -2.19 -14.57
C ARG A 19 -5.39 -3.37 -13.69
N VAL A 20 -5.37 -4.56 -14.27
CA VAL A 20 -5.52 -5.81 -13.52
C VAL A 20 -4.21 -6.10 -12.81
N CYS A 21 -4.26 -6.21 -11.48
CA CYS A 21 -3.11 -6.49 -10.63
C CYS A 21 -3.32 -7.78 -9.87
N ASN A 22 -2.52 -8.81 -10.17
CA ASN A 22 -2.58 -10.09 -9.47
C ASN A 22 -1.69 -10.04 -8.22
N LEU A 23 -2.29 -10.20 -7.04
CA LEU A 23 -1.57 -10.10 -5.77
C LEU A 23 -0.47 -11.16 -5.64
N SER A 24 -0.71 -12.41 -6.07
CA SER A 24 0.31 -13.46 -5.99
C SER A 24 1.54 -13.15 -6.85
N TYR A 25 1.35 -12.51 -8.01
CA TYR A 25 2.47 -12.13 -8.88
C TYR A 25 3.23 -10.92 -8.37
N LEU A 26 2.64 -10.08 -7.52
CA LEU A 26 3.36 -8.98 -6.87
C LEU A 26 4.51 -9.46 -5.94
N GLN A 27 4.61 -10.76 -5.68
CA GLN A 27 5.78 -11.34 -5.02
C GLN A 27 7.02 -11.38 -5.93
N THR A 28 6.86 -11.20 -7.25
CA THR A 28 7.92 -11.36 -8.25
C THR A 28 8.36 -10.02 -8.84
N ASP A 29 9.66 -9.84 -9.00
CA ASP A 29 10.25 -8.61 -9.55
C ASP A 29 9.82 -8.35 -11.00
N TRP A 30 9.77 -9.39 -11.85
CA TRP A 30 9.36 -9.23 -13.24
C TRP A 30 7.93 -8.67 -13.38
N TYR A 31 7.03 -9.05 -12.48
CA TYR A 31 5.65 -8.55 -12.52
C TYR A 31 5.56 -7.11 -12.00
N ILE A 32 6.32 -6.78 -10.94
CA ILE A 32 6.44 -5.40 -10.47
C ILE A 32 7.03 -4.52 -11.58
N ASP A 33 8.07 -5.00 -12.29
CA ASP A 33 8.65 -4.32 -13.46
C ASP A 33 7.62 -4.05 -14.58
N GLN A 34 6.61 -4.92 -14.73
CA GLN A 34 5.49 -4.67 -15.65
C GLN A 34 4.51 -3.63 -15.12
N MET A 35 4.22 -3.64 -13.80
CA MET A 35 3.26 -2.72 -13.20
C MET A 35 3.73 -1.26 -13.24
N VAL A 36 5.03 -1.01 -13.18
CA VAL A 36 5.62 0.34 -13.28
C VAL A 36 5.69 0.86 -14.73
N ARG A 37 5.20 0.11 -15.72
CA ARG A 37 5.09 0.54 -17.11
C ARG A 37 3.64 0.73 -17.50
N PRO A 38 3.32 1.68 -18.39
CA PRO A 38 1.98 1.77 -18.94
C PRO A 38 1.63 0.52 -19.75
N ALA A 39 0.36 0.16 -19.80
CA ALA A 39 -0.16 -0.91 -20.64
C ALA A 39 -1.53 -0.52 -21.19
N TYR A 40 -1.74 -0.71 -22.48
CA TYR A 40 -2.93 -0.24 -23.20
C TYR A 40 -3.20 1.25 -22.94
N ASN A 41 -4.42 1.59 -22.52
CA ASN A 41 -4.82 2.93 -22.14
C ASN A 41 -4.63 3.23 -20.65
N SER A 42 -4.03 2.28 -19.89
CA SER A 42 -3.76 2.43 -18.47
C SER A 42 -2.35 2.96 -18.22
N PRO A 43 -2.18 4.06 -17.47
CA PRO A 43 -0.86 4.51 -17.05
C PRO A 43 -0.20 3.49 -16.12
N SER A 44 1.10 3.67 -15.88
CA SER A 44 1.84 2.89 -14.86
C SER A 44 1.15 2.96 -13.50
N LEU A 45 1.30 1.90 -12.71
CA LEU A 45 0.88 1.92 -11.31
C LEU A 45 1.88 2.75 -10.47
N PRO A 46 1.41 3.42 -9.43
CA PRO A 46 2.21 4.34 -8.62
C PRO A 46 3.08 3.57 -7.61
N ILE A 47 4.14 2.95 -8.08
CA ILE A 47 5.15 2.30 -7.24
C ILE A 47 6.37 3.20 -7.20
N SER A 48 6.71 3.72 -6.02
CA SER A 48 7.83 4.65 -5.82
C SER A 48 9.16 3.94 -5.53
N TRP A 49 9.13 2.63 -5.29
CA TRP A 49 10.32 1.88 -4.94
C TRP A 49 11.26 1.73 -6.14
N PRO A 50 12.55 2.04 -6.00
CA PRO A 50 13.53 1.69 -7.01
C PRO A 50 13.65 0.17 -7.12
N ARG A 51 14.00 -0.32 -8.30
CA ARG A 51 14.09 -1.75 -8.59
C ARG A 51 14.95 -2.53 -7.59
N LEU A 52 16.02 -1.92 -7.09
CA LEU A 52 16.91 -2.54 -6.10
C LEU A 52 16.23 -2.82 -4.74
N ASP A 53 15.12 -2.15 -4.43
CA ASP A 53 14.39 -2.35 -3.18
C ASP A 53 13.38 -3.50 -3.27
N TYR A 54 13.03 -3.97 -4.49
CA TYR A 54 12.06 -5.05 -4.69
C TYR A 54 12.56 -6.22 -5.56
N CYS A 55 13.77 -6.15 -6.11
CA CYS A 55 14.30 -7.28 -6.88
C CYS A 55 14.46 -8.53 -6.00
N SER A 56 14.56 -9.68 -6.64
CA SER A 56 14.67 -10.98 -5.96
C SER A 56 15.78 -10.96 -4.91
N GLY A 57 15.47 -11.46 -3.71
CA GLY A 57 16.37 -11.47 -2.56
C GLY A 57 16.35 -10.19 -1.72
N THR A 58 15.53 -9.18 -2.08
CA THR A 58 15.35 -7.97 -1.29
C THR A 58 13.89 -7.80 -0.88
N SER A 59 13.65 -7.27 0.31
CA SER A 59 12.31 -7.01 0.87
C SER A 59 11.32 -8.16 0.69
N GLU A 60 11.78 -9.41 0.86
CA GLU A 60 10.93 -10.59 0.68
C GLU A 60 9.82 -10.65 1.74
N TYR A 61 10.13 -10.21 2.96
CA TYR A 61 9.17 -9.99 4.03
C TYR A 61 9.68 -8.96 5.03
N VAL A 62 8.77 -8.36 5.79
CA VAL A 62 9.07 -7.45 6.90
C VAL A 62 8.25 -7.85 8.11
N GLU A 63 8.88 -8.00 9.26
CA GLU A 63 8.23 -8.39 10.50
C GLU A 63 7.30 -7.29 11.02
N VAL A 64 6.21 -7.69 11.68
CA VAL A 64 5.30 -6.78 12.37
C VAL A 64 5.55 -6.91 13.88
N ASN A 65 6.02 -5.84 14.49
CA ASN A 65 6.31 -5.76 15.92
C ASN A 65 5.47 -4.65 16.58
N PRO A 66 4.22 -4.92 16.96
CA PRO A 66 3.33 -3.92 17.54
C PRO A 66 3.76 -3.44 18.92
N ASP A 67 4.62 -4.18 19.62
CA ASP A 67 5.09 -3.82 20.97
C ASP A 67 5.99 -2.56 20.93
N ALA A 68 6.63 -2.28 19.81
CA ALA A 68 7.45 -1.08 19.62
C ALA A 68 6.61 0.23 19.59
N LYS A 69 5.30 0.13 19.39
CA LYS A 69 4.41 1.28 19.25
C LYS A 69 4.46 2.25 20.45
N GLU A 70 4.41 1.71 21.66
CA GLU A 70 4.38 2.54 22.87
C GLU A 70 5.70 3.30 23.07
N GLU A 71 6.83 2.67 22.77
CA GLU A 71 8.14 3.28 22.86
C GLU A 71 8.31 4.42 21.85
N ILE A 72 7.84 4.22 20.62
CA ILE A 72 7.85 5.26 19.59
C ILE A 72 6.98 6.44 20.02
N LEU A 73 5.76 6.20 20.51
CA LEU A 73 4.88 7.27 20.98
C LEU A 73 5.48 8.03 22.17
N LYS A 74 6.20 7.33 23.05
CA LYS A 74 6.93 7.96 24.14
C LYS A 74 8.03 8.87 23.60
N TYR A 75 8.82 8.41 22.63
CA TYR A 75 9.87 9.19 21.99
C TYR A 75 9.31 10.45 21.31
N TYR A 76 8.16 10.37 20.64
CA TYR A 76 7.48 11.53 20.05
C TYR A 76 7.02 12.55 21.11
N LYS A 77 6.69 12.10 22.34
CA LYS A 77 6.33 13.00 23.45
C LYS A 77 7.54 13.68 24.08
N GLU A 78 8.62 12.93 24.24
CA GLU A 78 9.83 13.40 24.94
C GLU A 78 10.74 14.25 24.03
N GLN A 79 10.83 13.92 22.76
CA GLN A 79 11.71 14.54 21.77
C GLN A 79 11.01 14.77 20.43
N PRO A 80 9.97 15.60 20.38
CA PRO A 80 9.10 15.73 19.20
C PRO A 80 9.85 16.14 17.93
N GLU A 81 10.78 17.09 17.99
CA GLU A 81 11.51 17.56 16.81
C GLU A 81 12.49 16.49 16.27
N ALA A 82 13.17 15.75 17.14
CA ALA A 82 14.05 14.67 16.76
C ALA A 82 13.25 13.49 16.16
N ALA A 83 12.14 13.13 16.78
CA ALA A 83 11.24 12.07 16.32
C ALA A 83 10.68 12.38 14.92
N LYS A 84 10.20 13.60 14.72
CA LYS A 84 9.70 14.07 13.42
C LYS A 84 10.79 14.09 12.34
N ALA A 85 12.00 14.52 12.69
CA ALA A 85 13.13 14.49 11.76
C ALA A 85 13.49 13.06 11.34
N THR A 86 13.29 12.08 12.23
CA THR A 86 13.64 10.68 11.97
C THR A 86 12.54 9.95 11.21
N TRP A 87 11.27 10.08 11.62
CA TRP A 87 10.16 9.26 11.12
C TRP A 87 8.97 10.06 10.56
N GLY A 88 9.11 11.38 10.42
CA GLY A 88 8.04 12.27 9.95
C GLY A 88 7.08 12.72 11.04
N ASP A 89 6.11 13.53 10.67
CA ASP A 89 5.14 14.11 11.62
C ASP A 89 4.14 13.06 12.17
N GLU A 90 3.84 12.06 11.38
CA GLU A 90 2.80 11.06 11.64
C GLU A 90 3.42 9.65 11.57
N PRO A 91 3.91 9.09 12.70
CA PRO A 91 4.73 7.87 12.69
C PRO A 91 4.05 6.63 12.10
N PHE A 92 2.72 6.54 12.20
CA PHE A 92 1.94 5.38 11.74
C PHE A 92 1.15 5.65 10.47
N GLU A 93 1.37 6.80 9.82
CA GLU A 93 0.92 7.04 8.46
C GLU A 93 1.64 6.07 7.51
N LEU A 94 0.90 5.40 6.64
CA LEU A 94 1.41 4.35 5.77
C LEU A 94 2.64 4.79 4.95
N LYS A 95 2.62 6.01 4.40
CA LYS A 95 3.77 6.53 3.65
C LYS A 95 5.05 6.61 4.49
N ASN A 96 4.93 7.00 5.76
CA ASN A 96 6.06 7.09 6.68
C ASN A 96 6.55 5.69 7.10
N ILE A 97 5.63 4.76 7.36
CA ILE A 97 5.99 3.36 7.63
C ILE A 97 6.78 2.76 6.45
N LEU A 98 6.28 2.90 5.23
CA LEU A 98 6.95 2.38 4.05
C LEU A 98 8.32 3.03 3.83
N LYS A 99 8.44 4.34 4.08
CA LYS A 99 9.67 5.09 3.86
C LYS A 99 10.75 4.84 4.91
N TYR A 100 10.39 4.90 6.18
CA TYR A 100 11.35 4.97 7.28
C TYR A 100 11.60 3.63 7.95
N TRP A 101 10.65 2.69 7.86
CA TRP A 101 10.71 1.39 8.50
C TRP A 101 10.87 0.24 7.50
N VAL A 102 9.92 0.06 6.61
CA VAL A 102 9.95 -1.04 5.63
C VAL A 102 11.15 -0.96 4.69
N ARG A 103 11.53 0.24 4.27
CA ARG A 103 12.70 0.48 3.39
C ARG A 103 13.97 0.82 4.16
N SER A 104 13.97 0.68 5.48
CA SER A 104 15.17 0.86 6.27
C SER A 104 16.24 -0.15 5.89
N LYS A 105 17.48 0.30 5.82
CA LYS A 105 18.65 -0.56 5.63
C LYS A 105 19.32 -0.93 6.94
N ASP A 106 18.83 -0.37 8.04
CA ASP A 106 19.26 -0.67 9.39
C ASP A 106 18.38 -1.79 9.94
N ALA A 107 18.98 -2.90 10.34
CA ALA A 107 18.27 -4.06 10.87
C ALA A 107 17.47 -3.74 12.14
N GLU A 108 17.92 -2.76 12.93
CA GLU A 108 17.23 -2.36 14.17
C GLU A 108 15.93 -1.59 13.90
N THR A 109 15.76 -1.04 12.70
CA THR A 109 14.57 -0.29 12.29
C THR A 109 13.82 -0.92 11.11
N HIS A 110 14.26 -2.10 10.62
CA HIS A 110 13.64 -2.79 9.50
C HIS A 110 12.50 -3.71 9.97
N PHE A 111 11.42 -3.10 10.47
CA PHE A 111 10.19 -3.79 10.88
C PHE A 111 9.00 -2.83 10.82
N ILE A 112 7.77 -3.32 10.97
CA ILE A 112 6.57 -2.50 11.06
C ILE A 112 6.19 -2.36 12.54
N PRO A 113 6.24 -1.14 13.12
CA PRO A 113 6.14 -0.94 14.57
C PRO A 113 4.71 -0.85 15.10
N THR A 114 3.74 -1.35 14.36
CA THR A 114 2.31 -1.28 14.76
C THR A 114 1.49 -2.33 14.01
N ASP A 115 0.43 -2.79 14.62
CA ASP A 115 -0.60 -3.63 13.99
C ASP A 115 -1.71 -2.83 13.30
N THR A 116 -1.65 -1.51 13.36
CA THR A 116 -2.68 -0.62 12.83
C THR A 116 -2.03 0.55 12.10
N LEU A 117 -2.18 0.58 10.80
CA LEU A 117 -1.72 1.63 9.91
C LEU A 117 -2.89 2.52 9.51
N TYR A 118 -2.61 3.71 9.04
CA TYR A 118 -3.64 4.56 8.45
C TYR A 118 -3.10 5.31 7.23
N VAL A 119 -4.04 5.72 6.36
CA VAL A 119 -3.77 6.53 5.17
C VAL A 119 -4.65 7.76 5.25
N THR A 120 -4.06 8.93 5.19
CA THR A 120 -4.80 10.19 5.15
C THR A 120 -5.47 10.34 3.79
N ILE A 121 -6.76 10.67 3.77
CA ILE A 121 -7.56 10.77 2.55
C ILE A 121 -7.57 12.22 2.05
N ASP A 122 -7.12 12.43 0.81
CA ASP A 122 -7.36 13.69 0.11
C ASP A 122 -8.81 13.74 -0.40
N LYS A 123 -9.69 14.32 0.41
CA LYS A 123 -11.12 14.45 0.09
C LYS A 123 -11.36 15.18 -1.22
N ASN A 124 -10.50 16.13 -1.58
CA ASN A 124 -10.64 16.88 -2.83
C ASN A 124 -10.29 15.99 -4.04
N ALA A 125 -9.23 15.18 -3.94
CA ALA A 125 -8.88 14.23 -4.99
C ALA A 125 -9.97 13.18 -5.17
N VAL A 126 -10.50 12.61 -4.05
CA VAL A 126 -11.62 11.65 -4.09
C VAL A 126 -12.84 12.25 -4.76
N ARG A 127 -13.23 13.46 -4.42
CA ARG A 127 -14.37 14.11 -5.06
C ARG A 127 -14.14 14.39 -6.55
N LYS A 128 -12.94 14.81 -6.93
CA LYS A 128 -12.56 15.05 -8.34
C LYS A 128 -12.56 13.77 -9.17
N SER A 129 -12.36 12.61 -8.58
CA SER A 129 -12.39 11.32 -9.29
C SER A 129 -13.76 11.00 -9.87
N GLY A 130 -14.83 11.63 -9.37
CA GLY A 130 -16.21 11.38 -9.78
C GLY A 130 -16.81 10.06 -9.31
N MET A 131 -16.11 9.32 -8.45
CA MET A 131 -16.55 8.01 -7.95
C MET A 131 -17.50 8.09 -6.76
N MET A 132 -17.58 9.26 -6.11
CA MET A 132 -18.42 9.51 -4.94
C MET A 132 -19.50 10.52 -5.26
N MET A 133 -20.70 10.29 -4.75
CA MET A 133 -21.80 11.29 -4.85
C MET A 133 -21.52 12.48 -3.94
N ALA A 134 -22.11 13.63 -4.26
CA ALA A 134 -21.93 14.84 -3.45
C ALA A 134 -22.44 14.68 -2.00
N SER A 135 -23.44 13.80 -1.80
CA SER A 135 -24.01 13.47 -0.48
C SER A 135 -23.13 12.54 0.37
N ASP A 136 -22.16 11.86 -0.24
CA ASP A 136 -21.39 10.83 0.47
C ASP A 136 -20.42 11.46 1.48
N THR A 137 -20.32 10.86 2.64
CA THR A 137 -19.35 11.25 3.66
C THR A 137 -18.01 10.57 3.39
N ILE A 138 -16.96 11.37 3.26
CA ILE A 138 -15.59 10.88 3.07
C ILE A 138 -14.87 11.00 4.42
N PRO A 139 -14.36 9.90 4.99
CA PRO A 139 -13.60 9.93 6.24
C PRO A 139 -12.27 10.69 6.06
N ASP A 140 -11.65 11.08 7.16
CA ASP A 140 -10.34 11.75 7.12
C ASP A 140 -9.19 10.75 6.87
N ARG A 141 -9.38 9.52 7.32
CA ARG A 141 -8.37 8.45 7.27
C ARG A 141 -9.01 7.11 6.94
N MET A 142 -8.29 6.31 6.17
CA MET A 142 -8.55 4.89 5.98
C MET A 142 -7.65 4.12 6.96
N VAL A 143 -8.19 3.13 7.65
CA VAL A 143 -7.46 2.31 8.62
C VAL A 143 -7.16 0.94 8.01
N ILE A 144 -5.93 0.49 8.13
CA ILE A 144 -5.47 -0.82 7.69
C ILE A 144 -5.04 -1.62 8.92
N SER A 145 -5.66 -2.78 9.13
CA SER A 145 -5.36 -3.65 10.26
C SER A 145 -4.43 -4.79 9.85
N LEU A 146 -3.34 -4.92 10.58
CA LEU A 146 -2.39 -6.03 10.47
C LEU A 146 -2.56 -7.03 11.63
N LYS A 147 -3.65 -6.95 12.39
CA LYS A 147 -3.88 -7.84 13.54
C LYS A 147 -3.83 -9.30 13.12
N GLY A 148 -3.03 -10.08 13.86
CA GLY A 148 -2.83 -11.49 13.58
C GLY A 148 -1.77 -11.81 12.51
N LYS A 149 -1.17 -10.79 11.87
CA LYS A 149 -0.03 -10.97 10.97
C LYS A 149 1.28 -10.73 11.74
N ASN A 150 2.18 -11.69 11.69
CA ASN A 150 3.53 -11.57 12.27
C ASN A 150 4.53 -10.95 11.28
N ALA A 151 4.22 -10.99 10.01
CA ALA A 151 5.02 -10.39 8.95
C ALA A 151 4.16 -10.07 7.73
N LEU A 152 4.62 -9.13 6.91
CA LEU A 152 4.08 -8.85 5.58
C LEU A 152 5.08 -9.32 4.54
N TYR A 153 4.60 -10.00 3.51
CA TYR A 153 5.39 -10.43 2.37
C TYR A 153 5.45 -9.34 1.30
N LYS A 154 6.36 -9.48 0.36
CA LYS A 154 6.56 -8.51 -0.74
C LYS A 154 5.24 -8.13 -1.45
N SER A 155 4.36 -9.09 -1.71
CA SER A 155 3.05 -8.83 -2.30
C SER A 155 2.18 -7.90 -1.45
N ASP A 156 2.17 -8.11 -0.13
CA ASP A 156 1.45 -7.24 0.80
C ASP A 156 2.07 -5.84 0.82
N LEU A 157 3.41 -5.76 0.86
CA LEU A 157 4.14 -4.49 0.84
C LEU A 157 3.89 -3.69 -0.44
N MET A 158 3.84 -4.37 -1.60
CA MET A 158 3.53 -3.73 -2.88
C MET A 158 2.06 -3.28 -2.94
N MET A 159 1.13 -4.04 -2.37
CA MET A 159 -0.27 -3.60 -2.26
C MET A 159 -0.39 -2.35 -1.39
N LEU A 160 0.28 -2.31 -0.25
CA LEU A 160 0.34 -1.13 0.62
C LEU A 160 0.99 0.07 -0.08
N GLU A 161 2.05 -0.16 -0.85
CA GLU A 161 2.70 0.89 -1.65
C GLU A 161 1.73 1.47 -2.70
N LEU A 162 0.99 0.63 -3.41
CA LEU A 162 -0.01 1.09 -4.37
C LEU A 162 -1.09 1.96 -3.71
N ILE A 163 -1.56 1.57 -2.52
CA ILE A 163 -2.53 2.34 -1.75
C ILE A 163 -1.91 3.68 -1.32
N ALA A 164 -0.72 3.65 -0.73
CA ALA A 164 -0.02 4.84 -0.23
C ALA A 164 0.25 5.87 -1.34
N GLN A 165 0.61 5.41 -2.53
CA GLN A 165 0.98 6.28 -3.66
C GLN A 165 -0.17 6.58 -4.62
N SER A 166 -1.36 6.04 -4.38
CA SER A 166 -2.54 6.24 -5.23
C SER A 166 -2.93 7.73 -5.37
N ASN A 167 -2.63 8.52 -4.35
CA ASN A 167 -3.03 9.92 -4.21
C ASN A 167 -4.52 10.15 -4.52
N TRP A 168 -5.34 9.09 -4.36
CA TRP A 168 -6.78 9.08 -4.57
C TRP A 168 -7.23 9.48 -6.00
N VAL A 169 -6.32 9.40 -6.97
CA VAL A 169 -6.59 9.81 -8.36
C VAL A 169 -7.35 8.72 -9.12
N ARG A 170 -7.11 7.45 -8.78
CA ARG A 170 -7.74 6.30 -9.42
C ARG A 170 -8.38 5.41 -8.37
N PRO A 171 -9.59 4.88 -8.62
CA PRO A 171 -10.22 3.92 -7.72
C PRO A 171 -9.44 2.61 -7.71
N ILE A 172 -9.41 1.99 -6.53
CA ILE A 172 -8.84 0.66 -6.33
C ILE A 172 -9.97 -0.27 -5.93
N TYR A 173 -10.11 -1.38 -6.65
CA TYR A 173 -11.10 -2.41 -6.37
C TYR A 173 -10.39 -3.70 -6.00
N VAL A 174 -10.87 -4.37 -4.96
CA VAL A 174 -10.42 -5.69 -4.58
C VAL A 174 -11.42 -6.71 -5.13
N ALA A 175 -10.92 -7.70 -5.88
CA ALA A 175 -11.79 -8.74 -6.43
C ALA A 175 -12.39 -9.62 -5.32
N MET A 176 -13.66 -10.00 -5.46
CA MET A 176 -14.37 -10.84 -4.50
C MET A 176 -13.70 -12.22 -4.26
N THR A 177 -12.84 -12.63 -5.16
CA THR A 177 -12.09 -13.90 -5.08
C THR A 177 -10.79 -13.80 -4.30
N VAL A 178 -10.40 -12.61 -3.85
CA VAL A 178 -9.26 -12.45 -2.94
C VAL A 178 -9.67 -12.98 -1.57
N GLY A 179 -8.86 -13.88 -0.99
CA GLY A 179 -9.11 -14.44 0.34
C GLY A 179 -9.11 -13.36 1.44
N GLN A 180 -9.96 -13.52 2.43
CA GLN A 180 -10.10 -12.54 3.52
C GLN A 180 -8.79 -12.29 4.27
N GLU A 181 -7.93 -13.29 4.37
CA GLU A 181 -6.60 -13.21 4.98
C GLU A 181 -5.67 -12.20 4.28
N ASN A 182 -5.95 -11.88 3.01
CA ASN A 182 -5.17 -10.94 2.21
C ASN A 182 -5.75 -9.53 2.17
N TYR A 183 -6.94 -9.32 2.75
CA TYR A 183 -7.63 -8.03 2.70
C TYR A 183 -7.06 -6.97 3.66
N MET A 184 -6.35 -7.35 4.72
CA MET A 184 -5.90 -6.42 5.77
C MET A 184 -7.02 -5.48 6.25
N ASN A 185 -8.25 -5.99 6.33
CA ASN A 185 -9.50 -5.26 6.62
C ASN A 185 -9.83 -4.10 5.67
N LEU A 186 -9.30 -4.12 4.45
CA LEU A 186 -9.59 -3.08 3.45
C LEU A 186 -11.07 -3.03 3.04
N GLY A 187 -11.82 -4.13 3.23
CA GLY A 187 -13.26 -4.19 2.96
C GLY A 187 -14.14 -3.43 3.98
N ASP A 188 -13.58 -3.04 5.12
CA ASP A 188 -14.29 -2.35 6.19
C ASP A 188 -14.14 -0.81 6.11
N ASN A 189 -13.46 -0.29 5.07
CA ASN A 189 -13.16 1.12 4.88
C ASN A 189 -14.02 1.75 3.78
#